data_02302bf59bdfb8ec16cf4bd6943f0f99
#
_entry.id   02302bf59bdfb8ec16cf4bd6943f0f99
#
_cell.length_a   1.000
_cell.length_b   1.000
_cell.length_c   1.000
_cell.angle_alpha   90.00
_cell.angle_beta   90.00
_cell.angle_gamma   90.00
#
_symmetry.space_group_name_H-M   'P 1'
#
loop_
_entity.id
_entity.type
_entity.pdbx_description
1 polymer ?
#
loop_
_entity_poly.entity_id
_entity_poly.type
_entity_poly.pdbx_seq_one_letter_code
_entity_poly.pdbx_strand_id
1 'polypeptide(L)'
;YVGCVGRSISDTMTPKWMHSKGFRKSLLYGLNIASDHIKKHQTVILVEGQGDVWRMHEAGYKGCVGIFGSSINEDQLILLEASGALNIVILTDEDDAGNKAFQQIIKKCGRRFNYLRPEISHKDVGDMTVDQINQELNHQIKGILYD
;
A
#
# COMPACT_ATOMS: atom_id res chain seq x y z
N TYR A 1 -20.41 2.54 -6.49
CA TYR A 1 -20.27 3.16 -5.17
C TYR A 1 -20.19 2.08 -4.10
N VAL A 2 -19.11 2.01 -3.37
CA VAL A 2 -18.84 0.96 -2.37
C VAL A 2 -18.69 1.52 -0.95
N GLY A 3 -18.65 2.83 -0.81
CA GLY A 3 -18.57 3.53 0.48
C GLY A 3 -17.83 4.85 0.38
N CYS A 4 -17.83 5.58 1.50
CA CYS A 4 -17.06 6.80 1.70
C CYS A 4 -16.06 6.59 2.84
N VAL A 5 -14.97 7.32 2.78
CA VAL A 5 -14.01 7.44 3.87
C VAL A 5 -13.81 8.91 4.15
N GLY A 6 -13.92 9.29 5.42
CA GLY A 6 -13.67 10.66 5.88
C GLY A 6 -12.46 10.72 6.79
N ARG A 7 -11.64 11.77 6.66
CA ARG A 7 -10.57 12.08 7.59
C ARG A 7 -10.95 13.30 8.42
N SER A 8 -10.78 13.20 9.74
CA SER A 8 -10.92 14.37 10.61
C SER A 8 -9.84 15.41 10.29
N ILE A 9 -10.25 16.67 10.23
CA ILE A 9 -9.35 17.81 10.13
C ILE A 9 -8.90 18.31 11.51
N SER A 10 -9.46 17.74 12.58
CA SER A 10 -9.11 18.07 13.97
C SER A 10 -8.15 17.03 14.52
N ASP A 11 -7.04 17.47 15.10
CA ASP A 11 -6.05 16.57 15.73
C ASP A 11 -6.54 15.93 17.03
N THR A 12 -7.64 16.44 17.60
CA THR A 12 -8.23 15.93 18.85
C THR A 12 -9.25 14.81 18.64
N MET A 13 -9.69 14.58 17.39
CA MET A 13 -10.66 13.53 17.10
C MET A 13 -10.01 12.17 16.86
N THR A 14 -10.52 11.16 17.53
CA THR A 14 -10.18 9.75 17.33
C THR A 14 -11.45 8.95 17.00
N PRO A 15 -11.44 8.07 15.98
CA PRO A 15 -10.34 7.81 15.06
C PRO A 15 -10.16 8.91 14.00
N LYS A 16 -8.92 9.11 13.53
CA LYS A 16 -8.63 10.10 12.45
C LYS A 16 -9.35 9.78 11.14
N TRP A 17 -9.56 8.50 10.84
CA TRP A 17 -10.25 8.01 9.66
C TRP A 17 -11.52 7.27 10.02
N MET A 18 -12.60 7.61 9.35
CA MET A 18 -13.89 6.95 9.50
C MET A 18 -14.41 6.44 8.16
N HIS A 19 -14.93 5.23 8.17
CA HIS A 19 -15.57 4.61 7.02
C HIS A 19 -17.09 4.73 7.14
N SER A 20 -17.78 4.86 6.01
CA SER A 20 -19.24 4.82 5.98
C SER A 20 -19.77 3.50 6.53
N LYS A 21 -20.99 3.52 7.11
CA LYS A 21 -21.64 2.30 7.59
C LYS A 21 -21.77 1.29 6.43
N GLY A 22 -21.36 0.03 6.71
CA GLY A 22 -21.40 -1.04 5.72
C GLY A 22 -20.23 -1.07 4.74
N PHE A 23 -19.22 -0.20 4.91
CA PHE A 23 -17.98 -0.27 4.14
C PHE A 23 -17.32 -1.63 4.31
N ARG A 24 -17.06 -2.31 3.19
CA ARG A 24 -16.34 -3.59 3.18
C ARG A 24 -14.92 -3.36 2.67
N LYS A 25 -13.93 -3.84 3.40
CA LYS A 25 -12.52 -3.81 2.99
C LYS A 25 -12.22 -4.90 1.93
N SER A 26 -13.10 -5.08 0.96
CA SER A 26 -12.96 -6.08 -0.11
C SER A 26 -12.24 -5.52 -1.35
N LEU A 27 -11.71 -4.31 -1.24
CA LEU A 27 -11.08 -3.57 -2.33
C LEU A 27 -9.62 -3.28 -1.99
N LEU A 28 -8.82 -3.08 -3.04
CA LEU A 28 -7.52 -2.41 -2.96
C LEU A 28 -7.72 -0.97 -3.44
N TYR A 29 -7.47 -0.01 -2.56
CA TYR A 29 -7.63 1.41 -2.88
C TYR A 29 -6.66 1.82 -3.99
N GLY A 30 -7.19 2.44 -5.03
CA GLY A 30 -6.39 2.89 -6.17
C GLY A 30 -6.06 1.81 -7.21
N LEU A 31 -6.52 0.56 -7.05
CA LEU A 31 -6.21 -0.54 -7.98
C LEU A 31 -6.62 -0.23 -9.43
N ASN A 32 -7.75 0.44 -9.63
CA ASN A 32 -8.23 0.85 -10.94
C ASN A 32 -7.26 1.81 -11.67
N ILE A 33 -6.51 2.63 -10.92
CA ILE A 33 -5.50 3.55 -11.45
C ILE A 33 -4.15 2.82 -11.60
N ALA A 34 -3.82 1.96 -10.63
CA ALA A 34 -2.54 1.25 -10.58
C ALA A 34 -2.44 0.08 -11.57
N SER A 35 -3.57 -0.45 -12.06
CA SER A 35 -3.67 -1.71 -12.80
C SER A 35 -2.71 -1.80 -13.99
N ASP A 36 -2.61 -0.77 -14.82
CA ASP A 36 -1.74 -0.81 -16.00
C ASP A 36 -0.25 -0.79 -15.63
N HIS A 37 0.11 -0.05 -14.58
CA HIS A 37 1.47 -0.05 -14.03
C HIS A 37 1.84 -1.39 -13.40
N ILE A 38 0.91 -1.99 -12.65
CA ILE A 38 1.13 -3.31 -12.05
C ILE A 38 1.36 -4.36 -13.14
N LYS A 39 0.52 -4.40 -14.17
CA LYS A 39 0.67 -5.34 -15.30
C LYS A 39 1.98 -5.15 -16.04
N LYS A 40 2.37 -3.90 -16.30
CA LYS A 40 3.59 -3.56 -17.03
C LYS A 40 4.85 -4.00 -16.29
N HIS A 41 4.91 -3.75 -14.97
CA HIS A 41 6.10 -3.99 -14.14
C HIS A 41 5.98 -5.27 -13.30
N GLN A 42 4.86 -5.98 -13.40
CA GLN A 42 4.55 -7.18 -12.60
C GLN A 42 4.79 -6.97 -11.09
N THR A 43 4.64 -5.74 -10.64
CA THR A 43 4.93 -5.32 -9.26
C THR A 43 3.82 -4.44 -8.72
N VAL A 44 3.36 -4.76 -7.51
CA VAL A 44 2.44 -3.94 -6.74
C VAL A 44 3.12 -3.42 -5.50
N ILE A 45 2.85 -2.17 -5.13
CA ILE A 45 3.29 -1.58 -3.87
C ILE A 45 2.09 -1.53 -2.94
N LEU A 46 2.18 -2.17 -1.79
CA LEU A 46 1.15 -2.19 -0.76
C LEU A 46 1.47 -1.20 0.34
N VAL A 47 0.52 -0.33 0.65
CA VAL A 47 0.53 0.60 1.78
C VAL A 47 -0.74 0.45 2.60
N GLU A 48 -0.76 0.98 3.84
CA GLU A 48 -1.89 0.79 4.74
C GLU A 48 -3.10 1.66 4.36
N GLY A 49 -2.89 2.94 4.09
CA GLY A 49 -3.93 3.93 3.92
C GLY A 49 -3.98 4.61 2.56
N GLN A 50 -5.07 5.35 2.32
CA GLN A 50 -5.22 6.10 1.08
C GLN A 50 -4.30 7.32 1.01
N GLY A 51 -3.93 7.92 2.15
CA GLY A 51 -2.97 9.02 2.22
C GLY A 51 -1.61 8.60 1.67
N ASP A 52 -1.16 7.41 2.03
CA ASP A 52 0.09 6.82 1.57
C ASP A 52 0.05 6.58 0.05
N VAL A 53 -1.09 6.08 -0.46
CA VAL A 53 -1.28 5.90 -1.92
C VAL A 53 -1.15 7.22 -2.66
N TRP A 54 -1.77 8.29 -2.15
CA TRP A 54 -1.68 9.61 -2.79
C TRP A 54 -0.24 10.10 -2.83
N ARG A 55 0.47 9.98 -1.71
CA ARG A 55 1.88 10.40 -1.60
C ARG A 55 2.78 9.58 -2.53
N MET A 56 2.60 8.27 -2.58
CA MET A 56 3.35 7.40 -3.48
C MET A 56 3.07 7.72 -4.95
N HIS A 57 1.81 7.95 -5.32
CA HIS A 57 1.45 8.36 -6.68
C HIS A 57 2.02 9.73 -7.05
N GLU A 58 2.07 10.69 -6.12
CA GLU A 58 2.71 11.99 -6.29
C GLU A 58 4.22 11.84 -6.55
N ALA A 59 4.87 10.92 -5.83
CA ALA A 59 6.28 10.58 -6.02
C ALA A 59 6.58 9.75 -7.30
N GLY A 60 5.54 9.38 -8.07
CA GLY A 60 5.69 8.66 -9.34
C GLY A 60 5.46 7.15 -9.27
N TYR A 61 5.28 6.58 -8.07
CA TYR A 61 5.06 5.14 -7.88
C TYR A 61 3.60 4.75 -8.15
N LYS A 62 3.22 4.72 -9.43
CA LYS A 62 1.83 4.52 -9.89
C LYS A 62 1.25 3.12 -9.63
N GLY A 63 2.08 2.12 -9.37
CA GLY A 63 1.65 0.77 -9.00
C GLY A 63 1.28 0.59 -7.52
N CYS A 64 1.13 1.70 -6.75
CA CYS A 64 0.80 1.67 -5.34
C CYS A 64 -0.70 1.57 -5.09
N VAL A 65 -1.09 0.70 -4.13
CA VAL A 65 -2.47 0.47 -3.69
C VAL A 65 -2.56 0.38 -2.17
N GLY A 66 -3.70 0.78 -1.60
CA GLY A 66 -3.95 0.75 -0.15
C GLY A 66 -4.83 -0.44 0.26
N ILE A 67 -4.50 -1.05 1.42
CA ILE A 67 -5.21 -2.22 1.95
C ILE A 67 -6.25 -1.89 3.02
N PHE A 68 -6.41 -0.61 3.38
CA PHE A 68 -7.31 -0.11 4.44
C PHE A 68 -7.05 -0.72 5.82
N GLY A 69 -5.81 -0.81 6.21
CA GLY A 69 -5.38 -1.28 7.52
C GLY A 69 -4.13 -2.14 7.47
N SER A 70 -3.90 -2.94 8.51
CA SER A 70 -2.67 -3.69 8.76
C SER A 70 -2.69 -5.13 8.27
N SER A 71 -3.73 -5.56 7.55
CA SER A 71 -3.84 -6.94 7.04
C SER A 71 -4.68 -6.99 5.78
N ILE A 72 -4.42 -7.98 4.93
CA ILE A 72 -5.22 -8.28 3.75
C ILE A 72 -6.24 -9.39 4.05
N ASN A 73 -7.41 -9.30 3.44
CA ASN A 73 -8.43 -10.35 3.49
C ASN A 73 -8.42 -11.22 2.21
N GLU A 74 -9.32 -12.20 2.13
CA GLU A 74 -9.39 -13.11 0.97
C GLU A 74 -9.75 -12.38 -0.33
N ASP A 75 -10.70 -11.45 -0.27
CA ASP A 75 -11.11 -10.69 -1.46
C ASP A 75 -9.94 -9.85 -2.02
N GLN A 76 -9.18 -9.21 -1.12
CA GLN A 76 -7.99 -8.43 -1.51
C GLN A 76 -6.88 -9.33 -2.06
N LEU A 77 -6.70 -10.54 -1.49
CA LEU A 77 -5.75 -11.51 -2.03
C LEU A 77 -6.12 -11.93 -3.45
N ILE A 78 -7.40 -12.22 -3.72
CA ILE A 78 -7.91 -12.54 -5.07
C ILE A 78 -7.61 -11.39 -6.04
N LEU A 79 -7.81 -10.13 -5.61
CA LEU A 79 -7.50 -8.96 -6.43
C LEU A 79 -6.00 -8.84 -6.72
N LEU A 80 -5.13 -9.13 -5.75
CA LEU A 80 -3.68 -9.14 -5.96
C LEU A 80 -3.28 -10.23 -6.96
N GLU A 81 -3.80 -11.44 -6.82
CA GLU A 81 -3.55 -12.54 -7.76
C GLU A 81 -4.02 -12.21 -9.19
N ALA A 82 -5.20 -11.58 -9.31
CA ALA A 82 -5.76 -11.17 -10.59
C ALA A 82 -5.06 -9.94 -11.20
N SER A 83 -4.27 -9.19 -10.43
CA SER A 83 -3.62 -7.96 -10.90
C SER A 83 -2.49 -8.18 -11.91
N GLY A 84 -1.94 -9.40 -11.96
CA GLY A 84 -0.76 -9.75 -12.75
C GLY A 84 0.56 -9.43 -12.04
N ALA A 85 0.53 -9.07 -10.75
CA ALA A 85 1.75 -8.88 -9.97
C ALA A 85 2.44 -10.22 -9.70
N LEU A 86 3.76 -10.24 -9.81
CA LEU A 86 4.65 -11.31 -9.35
C LEU A 86 5.43 -10.87 -8.12
N ASN A 87 5.62 -9.57 -7.96
CA ASN A 87 6.37 -8.96 -6.86
C ASN A 87 5.45 -8.07 -6.04
N ILE A 88 5.60 -8.13 -4.73
CA ILE A 88 4.93 -7.23 -3.77
C ILE A 88 6.00 -6.46 -2.99
N VAL A 89 5.96 -5.15 -3.12
CA VAL A 89 6.69 -4.22 -2.25
C VAL A 89 5.75 -3.85 -1.11
N ILE A 90 6.15 -4.09 0.13
CA ILE A 90 5.30 -3.86 1.31
C ILE A 90 5.89 -2.70 2.10
N LEU A 91 5.16 -1.59 2.17
CA LEU A 91 5.48 -0.38 2.94
C LEU A 91 4.45 -0.24 4.06
N THR A 92 4.65 -0.99 5.14
CA THR A 92 3.92 -0.83 6.39
C THR A 92 4.65 0.15 7.30
N ASP A 93 3.95 0.71 8.29
CA ASP A 93 4.52 1.62 9.28
C ASP A 93 5.80 1.03 9.92
N GLU A 94 6.77 1.88 10.22
CA GLU A 94 8.04 1.49 10.86
C GLU A 94 7.89 1.42 12.40
N ASP A 95 6.92 0.60 12.85
CA ASP A 95 6.67 0.31 14.26
C ASP A 95 6.32 -1.18 14.46
N ASP A 96 6.07 -1.57 15.70
CA ASP A 96 5.71 -2.95 16.04
C ASP A 96 4.41 -3.41 15.37
N ALA A 97 3.46 -2.51 15.14
CA ALA A 97 2.21 -2.81 14.46
C ALA A 97 2.46 -3.09 12.97
N GLY A 98 3.26 -2.25 12.32
CA GLY A 98 3.65 -2.45 10.92
C GLY A 98 4.52 -3.69 10.72
N ASN A 99 5.39 -4.03 11.67
CA ASN A 99 6.14 -5.30 11.65
C ASN A 99 5.19 -6.52 11.68
N LYS A 100 4.18 -6.48 12.55
CA LYS A 100 3.15 -7.54 12.60
C LYS A 100 2.33 -7.59 11.32
N ALA A 101 1.95 -6.42 10.77
CA ALA A 101 1.23 -6.30 9.51
C ALA A 101 2.01 -6.97 8.37
N PHE A 102 3.30 -6.64 8.23
CA PHE A 102 4.19 -7.25 7.24
C PHE A 102 4.19 -8.78 7.32
N GLN A 103 4.39 -9.35 8.52
CA GLN A 103 4.38 -10.80 8.73
C GLN A 103 3.02 -11.43 8.40
N GLN A 104 1.91 -10.77 8.73
CA GLN A 104 0.57 -11.24 8.41
C GLN A 104 0.31 -11.24 6.90
N ILE A 105 0.74 -10.20 6.18
CA ILE A 105 0.62 -10.10 4.73
C ILE A 105 1.39 -11.26 4.07
N ILE A 106 2.66 -11.46 4.41
CA ILE A 106 3.47 -12.56 3.86
C ILE A 106 2.84 -13.92 4.17
N LYS A 107 2.40 -14.13 5.41
CA LYS A 107 1.75 -15.39 5.80
C LYS A 107 0.48 -15.65 4.97
N LYS A 108 -0.30 -14.62 4.71
CA LYS A 108 -1.55 -14.70 3.95
C LYS A 108 -1.29 -14.95 2.46
N CYS A 109 -0.36 -14.22 1.88
CA CYS A 109 0.01 -14.35 0.48
C CYS A 109 0.79 -15.64 0.18
N GLY A 110 1.51 -16.18 1.17
CA GLY A 110 2.25 -17.44 1.05
C GLY A 110 3.38 -17.34 0.01
N ARG A 111 3.54 -18.38 -0.81
CA ARG A 111 4.59 -18.47 -1.83
C ARG A 111 4.15 -17.96 -3.22
N ARG A 112 3.05 -17.21 -3.28
CA ARG A 112 2.47 -16.75 -4.56
C ARG A 112 3.24 -15.60 -5.19
N PHE A 113 4.00 -14.85 -4.37
CA PHE A 113 4.69 -13.63 -4.78
C PHE A 113 6.11 -13.61 -4.24
N ASN A 114 6.96 -12.81 -4.88
CA ASN A 114 8.21 -12.34 -4.30
C ASN A 114 7.93 -11.11 -3.42
N TYR A 115 8.67 -10.94 -2.34
CA TYR A 115 8.44 -9.86 -1.38
C TYR A 115 9.67 -9.00 -1.22
N LEU A 116 9.45 -7.70 -1.17
CA LEU A 116 10.44 -6.72 -0.76
C LEU A 116 9.83 -5.83 0.31
N ARG A 117 10.57 -5.57 1.37
CA ARG A 117 10.28 -4.52 2.36
C ARG A 117 11.40 -3.52 2.32
N PRO A 118 11.21 -2.37 1.65
CA PRO A 118 12.19 -1.29 1.70
C PRO A 118 12.27 -0.68 3.10
N GLU A 119 13.45 -0.19 3.46
CA GLU A 119 13.64 0.60 4.68
C GLU A 119 13.30 2.06 4.39
N ILE A 120 12.58 2.70 5.31
CA ILE A 120 12.26 4.12 5.29
C ILE A 120 12.63 4.75 6.61
N SER A 121 13.07 6.02 6.59
CA SER A 121 13.51 6.75 7.79
C SER A 121 12.35 7.39 8.58
N HIS A 122 11.15 7.39 8.02
CA HIS A 122 9.93 7.94 8.62
C HIS A 122 9.01 6.84 9.08
N LYS A 123 8.02 7.20 9.90
CA LYS A 123 7.03 6.25 10.41
C LYS A 123 6.24 5.60 9.26
N ASP A 124 5.77 6.39 8.32
CA ASP A 124 5.05 5.96 7.13
C ASP A 124 5.40 6.86 5.93
N VAL A 125 5.06 6.41 4.73
CA VAL A 125 5.33 7.18 3.49
C VAL A 125 4.44 8.41 3.35
N GLY A 126 3.30 8.46 4.02
CA GLY A 126 2.38 9.59 4.00
C GLY A 126 2.97 10.84 4.66
N ASP A 127 3.88 10.65 5.62
CA ASP A 127 4.59 11.73 6.32
C ASP A 127 5.86 12.20 5.59
N MET A 128 6.29 11.51 4.51
CA MET A 128 7.46 11.85 3.72
C MET A 128 7.15 12.87 2.63
N THR A 129 8.13 13.67 2.25
CA THR A 129 8.09 14.46 1.01
C THR A 129 8.37 13.58 -0.21
N VAL A 130 7.98 14.05 -1.39
CA VAL A 130 8.28 13.37 -2.67
C VAL A 130 9.77 13.13 -2.85
N ASP A 131 10.60 14.12 -2.50
CA ASP A 131 12.06 14.00 -2.63
C ASP A 131 12.63 12.95 -1.67
N GLN A 132 12.15 12.89 -0.43
CA GLN A 132 12.56 11.87 0.54
C GLN A 132 12.18 10.47 0.06
N ILE A 133 10.94 10.27 -0.42
CA ILE A 133 10.50 8.99 -0.99
C ILE A 133 11.43 8.57 -2.13
N ASN A 134 11.72 9.47 -3.06
CA ASN A 134 12.58 9.16 -4.20
C ASN A 134 14.03 8.88 -3.78
N GLN A 135 14.57 9.60 -2.81
CA GLN A 135 15.91 9.35 -2.29
C GLN A 135 16.02 7.98 -1.61
N GLU A 136 15.04 7.62 -0.79
CA GLU A 136 15.09 6.39 -0.01
C GLU A 136 14.66 5.16 -0.80
N LEU A 137 13.64 5.26 -1.67
CA LEU A 137 13.08 4.10 -2.34
C LEU A 137 13.70 3.78 -3.71
N ASN A 138 14.17 4.79 -4.47
CA ASN A 138 14.66 4.55 -5.83
C ASN A 138 15.72 3.43 -5.90
N HIS A 139 16.73 3.46 -5.05
CA HIS A 139 17.80 2.47 -5.08
C HIS A 139 17.38 1.09 -4.57
N GLN A 140 16.32 1.02 -3.75
CA GLN A 140 15.80 -0.23 -3.20
C GLN A 140 14.83 -0.94 -4.14
N ILE A 141 14.04 -0.17 -4.92
CA ILE A 141 12.92 -0.69 -5.72
C ILE A 141 13.26 -0.68 -7.22
N LYS A 142 14.26 0.11 -7.67
CA LYS A 142 14.54 0.36 -9.09
C LYS A 142 14.76 -0.91 -9.92
N GLY A 143 15.43 -1.92 -9.38
CA GLY A 143 15.65 -3.20 -10.07
C GLY A 143 14.40 -4.08 -10.18
N ILE A 144 13.30 -3.71 -9.54
CA ILE A 144 12.03 -4.46 -9.57
C ILE A 144 10.99 -3.73 -10.42
N LEU A 145 11.08 -2.39 -10.49
CA LEU A 145 10.09 -1.56 -11.17
C LEU A 145 10.53 -1.09 -12.56
N TYR A 146 11.83 -1.13 -12.88
CA TYR A 146 12.38 -0.55 -14.09
C TYR A 146 13.50 -1.43 -14.64
N ASP A 147 13.14 -2.43 -15.40
CA ASP A 147 13.99 -3.02 -16.44
C ASP A 147 13.56 -2.51 -17.83
#